data_80a7f9e8e27a2080ffb98028ecd79ab9
#
_entry.id   80a7f9e8e27a2080ffb98028ecd79ab9
#
_cell.length_a   1.000
_cell.length_b   1.000
_cell.length_c   1.000
_cell.angle_alpha   90.00
_cell.angle_beta   90.00
_cell.angle_gamma   90.00
#
_symmetry.space_group_name_H-M   'P 1'
#
loop_
_entity.id
_entity.type
_entity.pdbx_description
1 polymer ?
#
loop_
_entity_poly.entity_id
_entity_poly.type
_entity_poly.pdbx_seq_one_letter_code
_entity_poly.pdbx_strand_id
1 'polypeptide(L)'
;MVGLPCENNDDVESTAALLLSVKKATPGLRFTLGVRTFVPKAHTPFQWQGVRPEAEKRLKLLAKRLKPKGIDLRPESYGWSVIQALLSRSDRRLAPVIAAVRGSQESLGGWKKAYRAALAGELPEARSAGVVLPLPPSWESVVHDEWASDTVLPWGHLDGPLSQEKLQEHHQQALSLG
;
A
#
# COMPACT_ATOMS: atom_id res chain seq x y z
N MET A 1 4.68 11.01 1.07
CA MET A 1 3.91 9.79 0.75
C MET A 1 2.92 10.16 -0.33
N VAL A 2 2.56 9.25 -1.23
CA VAL A 2 1.52 9.47 -2.25
C VAL A 2 0.51 8.34 -2.24
N GLY A 3 -0.71 8.60 -2.73
CA GLY A 3 -1.80 7.62 -2.76
C GLY A 3 -2.64 7.57 -1.50
N LEU A 4 -2.67 8.64 -0.72
CA LEU A 4 -3.62 8.79 0.39
C LEU A 4 -5.07 8.80 -0.11
N PRO A 5 -6.06 8.40 0.71
CA PRO A 5 -7.45 8.27 0.28
C PRO A 5 -8.06 9.52 -0.39
N CYS A 6 -7.80 10.69 0.19
CA CYS A 6 -8.36 11.96 -0.31
C CYS A 6 -7.42 12.71 -1.26
N GLU A 7 -6.21 12.19 -1.50
CA GLU A 7 -5.22 12.85 -2.35
C GLU A 7 -5.66 12.87 -3.82
N ASN A 8 -5.43 14.00 -4.47
CA ASN A 8 -5.67 14.21 -5.90
C ASN A 8 -4.39 14.66 -6.63
N ASN A 9 -4.47 14.98 -7.92
CA ASN A 9 -3.30 15.40 -8.68
C ASN A 9 -2.85 16.82 -8.34
N ASP A 10 -3.76 17.68 -7.87
CA ASP A 10 -3.42 19.07 -7.51
C ASP A 10 -2.59 19.12 -6.23
N ASP A 11 -2.80 18.16 -5.31
CA ASP A 11 -1.95 17.99 -4.13
C ASP A 11 -0.51 17.62 -4.51
N VAL A 12 -0.36 16.76 -5.52
CA VAL A 12 0.95 16.38 -6.04
C VAL A 12 1.65 17.55 -6.73
N GLU A 13 0.91 18.35 -7.51
CA GLU A 13 1.43 19.56 -8.13
C GLU A 13 1.81 20.63 -7.08
N SER A 14 0.97 20.80 -6.05
CA SER A 14 1.26 21.70 -4.92
C SER A 14 2.51 21.27 -4.17
N THR A 15 2.69 19.98 -3.94
CA THR A 15 3.90 19.41 -3.34
C THR A 15 5.13 19.69 -4.21
N ALA A 16 5.01 19.51 -5.52
CA ALA A 16 6.10 19.82 -6.44
C ALA A 16 6.45 21.31 -6.44
N ALA A 17 5.43 22.18 -6.47
CA ALA A 17 5.61 23.64 -6.42
C ALA A 17 6.30 24.09 -5.13
N LEU A 18 5.90 23.55 -3.98
CA LEU A 18 6.55 23.81 -2.69
C LEU A 18 8.03 23.44 -2.72
N LEU A 19 8.37 22.23 -3.17
CA LEU A 19 9.76 21.77 -3.23
C LEU A 19 10.61 22.62 -4.18
N LEU A 20 10.05 23.06 -5.30
CA LEU A 20 10.72 23.95 -6.24
C LEU A 20 10.93 25.36 -5.64
N SER A 21 9.97 25.88 -4.88
CA SER A 21 10.11 27.16 -4.19
C SER A 21 11.21 27.12 -3.13
N VAL A 22 11.24 26.04 -2.32
CA VAL A 22 12.32 25.83 -1.32
C VAL A 22 13.67 25.74 -2.00
N LYS A 23 13.78 24.97 -3.08
CA LYS A 23 15.03 24.88 -3.85
C LYS A 23 15.50 26.23 -4.39
N LYS A 24 14.57 27.05 -4.88
CA LYS A 24 14.87 28.40 -5.36
C LYS A 24 15.37 29.33 -4.23
N ALA A 25 14.78 29.18 -3.05
CA ALA A 25 15.16 29.98 -1.87
C ALA A 25 16.51 29.57 -1.24
N THR A 26 17.01 28.38 -1.58
CA THR A 26 18.23 27.82 -0.99
C THR A 26 19.24 27.41 -2.09
N PRO A 27 19.85 28.42 -2.81
CA PRO A 27 20.80 28.12 -3.87
C PRO A 27 22.02 27.39 -3.31
N GLY A 28 22.54 26.42 -4.08
CA GLY A 28 23.71 25.61 -3.68
C GLY A 28 23.38 24.34 -2.91
N LEU A 29 22.18 24.20 -2.35
CA LEU A 29 21.78 22.95 -1.71
C LEU A 29 21.31 21.88 -2.72
N ARG A 30 21.73 20.64 -2.47
CA ARG A 30 21.22 19.48 -3.20
C ARG A 30 20.02 18.88 -2.46
N PHE A 31 18.96 18.63 -3.20
CA PHE A 31 17.73 18.03 -2.65
C PHE A 31 17.59 16.59 -3.12
N THR A 32 17.34 15.70 -2.18
CA THR A 32 16.90 14.33 -2.42
C THR A 32 15.55 14.12 -1.76
N LEU A 33 14.57 13.67 -2.52
CA LEU A 33 13.22 13.38 -2.03
C LEU A 33 12.97 11.87 -2.05
N GLY A 34 12.88 11.26 -0.86
CA GLY A 34 12.35 9.91 -0.71
C GLY A 34 10.83 9.93 -0.75
N VAL A 35 10.22 9.16 -1.65
CA VAL A 35 8.76 9.08 -1.77
C VAL A 35 8.30 7.64 -1.67
N ARG A 36 7.28 7.41 -0.85
CA ARG A 36 6.64 6.11 -0.68
C ARG A 36 5.19 6.16 -1.09
N THR A 37 4.69 5.05 -1.62
CA THR A 37 3.24 4.83 -1.77
C THR A 37 2.63 4.62 -0.39
N PHE A 38 1.43 5.16 -0.18
CA PHE A 38 0.63 4.84 0.99
C PHE A 38 0.31 3.35 1.01
N VAL A 39 0.60 2.70 2.14
CA VAL A 39 0.23 1.30 2.42
C VAL A 39 -0.47 1.27 3.76
N PRO A 40 -1.72 0.79 3.83
CA PRO A 40 -2.47 0.74 5.08
C PRO A 40 -1.79 -0.17 6.10
N LYS A 41 -1.91 0.18 7.38
CA LYS A 41 -1.33 -0.56 8.49
C LYS A 41 -2.39 -0.82 9.56
N ALA A 42 -2.26 -1.97 10.23
CA ALA A 42 -3.06 -2.33 11.38
C ALA A 42 -3.03 -1.24 12.46
N HIS A 43 -4.12 -1.08 13.18
CA HIS A 43 -4.28 -0.14 14.29
C HIS A 43 -4.00 1.32 13.92
N THR A 44 -4.23 1.69 12.65
CA THR A 44 -4.18 3.09 12.20
C THR A 44 -5.54 3.53 11.65
N PRO A 45 -5.83 4.84 11.63
CA PRO A 45 -7.11 5.32 11.08
C PRO A 45 -7.43 4.86 9.67
N PHE A 46 -6.41 4.63 8.85
CA PHE A 46 -6.59 4.17 7.47
C PHE A 46 -6.45 2.66 7.28
N GLN A 47 -6.63 1.85 8.32
CA GLN A 47 -6.50 0.39 8.26
C GLN A 47 -7.52 -0.29 7.33
N TRP A 48 -8.66 0.36 7.06
CA TRP A 48 -9.69 -0.15 6.14
C TRP A 48 -9.43 0.20 4.67
N GLN A 49 -8.49 1.11 4.42
CA GLN A 49 -8.17 1.56 3.06
C GLN A 49 -7.34 0.54 2.28
N GLY A 50 -7.43 0.57 0.94
CA GLY A 50 -6.56 -0.15 0.03
C GLY A 50 -5.44 0.72 -0.53
N VAL A 51 -4.47 0.09 -1.20
CA VAL A 51 -3.47 0.81 -2.00
C VAL A 51 -4.12 1.27 -3.30
N ARG A 52 -4.08 2.57 -3.55
CA ARG A 52 -4.67 3.17 -4.74
C ARG A 52 -3.77 3.00 -5.97
N PRO A 53 -4.29 2.47 -7.10
CA PRO A 53 -3.52 2.35 -8.35
C PRO A 53 -3.02 3.70 -8.89
N GLU A 54 -3.75 4.78 -8.60
CA GLU A 54 -3.38 6.15 -9.00
C GLU A 54 -2.04 6.60 -8.41
N ALA A 55 -1.61 6.03 -7.28
CA ALA A 55 -0.33 6.35 -6.65
C ALA A 55 0.85 6.16 -7.61
N GLU A 56 0.81 5.14 -8.48
CA GLU A 56 1.86 4.93 -9.48
C GLU A 56 1.94 6.09 -10.49
N LYS A 57 0.78 6.58 -10.95
CA LYS A 57 0.70 7.72 -11.86
C LYS A 57 1.19 9.00 -11.18
N ARG A 58 0.85 9.20 -9.90
CA ARG A 58 1.29 10.34 -9.10
C ARG A 58 2.80 10.33 -8.85
N LEU A 59 3.39 9.17 -8.57
CA LEU A 59 4.86 9.03 -8.50
C LEU A 59 5.53 9.46 -9.80
N LYS A 60 4.99 9.04 -10.96
CA LYS A 60 5.50 9.43 -12.29
C LYS A 60 5.33 10.92 -12.53
N LEU A 61 4.20 11.50 -12.13
CA LEU A 61 3.93 12.95 -12.23
C LEU A 61 4.96 13.75 -11.41
N LEU A 62 5.16 13.38 -10.15
CA LEU A 62 6.13 14.03 -9.27
C LEU A 62 7.55 13.95 -9.85
N ALA A 63 7.93 12.78 -10.38
CA ALA A 63 9.22 12.60 -11.04
C ALA A 63 9.37 13.50 -12.27
N LYS A 64 8.34 13.62 -13.09
CA LYS A 64 8.31 14.49 -14.26
C LYS A 64 8.49 15.98 -13.90
N ARG A 65 7.95 16.40 -12.75
CA ARG A 65 8.05 17.81 -12.29
C ARG A 65 9.40 18.11 -11.67
N LEU A 66 9.98 17.20 -10.90
CA LEU A 66 11.12 17.49 -10.03
C LEU A 66 12.48 17.13 -10.64
N LYS A 67 12.60 15.98 -11.33
CA LYS A 67 13.88 15.55 -11.90
C LYS A 67 14.52 16.55 -12.86
N PRO A 68 13.77 17.14 -13.84
CA PRO A 68 14.36 18.14 -14.75
C PRO A 68 14.84 19.41 -14.05
N LYS A 69 14.38 19.64 -12.84
CA LYS A 69 14.74 20.79 -12.00
C LYS A 69 15.88 20.47 -11.02
N GLY A 70 16.49 19.29 -11.15
CA GLY A 70 17.65 18.89 -10.34
C GLY A 70 17.31 18.54 -8.89
N ILE A 71 16.11 18.05 -8.64
CA ILE A 71 15.74 17.37 -7.38
C ILE A 71 15.83 15.85 -7.63
N ASP A 72 16.73 15.19 -6.87
CA ASP A 72 16.88 13.73 -6.94
C ASP A 72 15.66 13.07 -6.28
N LEU A 73 14.88 12.33 -7.05
CA LEU A 73 13.72 11.62 -6.56
C LEU A 73 14.05 10.12 -6.41
N ARG A 74 13.86 9.61 -5.21
CA ARG A 74 14.04 8.19 -4.86
C ARG A 74 12.69 7.57 -4.48
N PRO A 75 11.88 7.19 -5.48
CA PRO A 75 10.60 6.54 -5.22
C PRO A 75 10.84 5.10 -4.78
N GLU A 76 10.08 4.64 -3.79
CA GLU A 76 9.92 3.21 -3.54
C GLU A 76 9.14 2.56 -4.71
N SER A 77 9.44 1.32 -5.04
CA SER A 77 8.74 0.60 -6.09
C SER A 77 7.26 0.44 -5.74
N TYR A 78 6.37 0.93 -6.62
CA TYR A 78 4.92 0.72 -6.48
C TYR A 78 4.57 -0.78 -6.37
N GLY A 79 5.22 -1.63 -7.18
CA GLY A 79 4.99 -3.08 -7.13
C GLY A 79 5.31 -3.68 -5.75
N TRP A 80 6.39 -3.23 -5.10
CA TRP A 80 6.72 -3.66 -3.75
C TRP A 80 5.76 -3.10 -2.70
N SER A 81 5.24 -1.89 -2.87
CA SER A 81 4.19 -1.34 -2.00
C SER A 81 2.90 -2.16 -2.09
N VAL A 82 2.55 -2.64 -3.28
CA VAL A 82 1.40 -3.55 -3.51
C VAL A 82 1.61 -4.89 -2.80
N ILE A 83 2.80 -5.48 -2.90
CA ILE A 83 3.16 -6.71 -2.18
C ILE A 83 3.11 -6.48 -0.66
N GLN A 84 3.64 -5.36 -0.20
CA GLN A 84 3.59 -4.98 1.22
C GLN A 84 2.14 -4.85 1.72
N ALA A 85 1.23 -4.32 0.90
CA ALA A 85 -0.19 -4.25 1.24
C ALA A 85 -0.82 -5.65 1.36
N LEU A 86 -0.52 -6.56 0.42
CA LEU A 86 -0.95 -7.94 0.53
C LEU A 86 -0.53 -8.55 1.86
N LEU A 87 0.75 -8.40 2.22
CA LEU A 87 1.30 -8.95 3.47
C LEU A 87 0.67 -8.30 4.71
N SER A 88 0.48 -6.97 4.70
CA SER A 88 -0.03 -6.24 5.87
C SER A 88 -1.54 -6.33 6.06
N ARG A 89 -2.29 -6.74 5.03
CA ARG A 89 -3.76 -6.89 5.06
C ARG A 89 -4.22 -8.35 5.03
N SER A 90 -3.29 -9.29 5.11
CA SER A 90 -3.57 -10.71 5.14
C SER A 90 -3.27 -11.32 6.51
N ASP A 91 -3.54 -12.60 6.62
CA ASP A 91 -3.25 -13.43 7.78
C ASP A 91 -2.48 -14.71 7.37
N ARG A 92 -2.41 -15.68 8.31
CA ARG A 92 -1.73 -16.97 8.12
C ARG A 92 -2.15 -17.76 6.87
N ARG A 93 -3.32 -17.48 6.30
CA ARG A 93 -3.80 -18.13 5.05
C ARG A 93 -2.91 -17.80 3.86
N LEU A 94 -2.14 -16.71 3.93
CA LEU A 94 -1.18 -16.33 2.89
C LEU A 94 0.10 -17.19 2.90
N ALA A 95 0.35 -17.99 3.92
CA ALA A 95 1.60 -18.76 4.05
C ALA A 95 1.94 -19.62 2.81
N PRO A 96 1.00 -20.35 2.18
CA PRO A 96 1.30 -21.11 0.96
C PRO A 96 1.75 -20.23 -0.22
N VAL A 97 1.18 -19.01 -0.33
CA VAL A 97 1.58 -18.05 -1.37
C VAL A 97 3.02 -17.58 -1.15
N ILE A 98 3.37 -17.27 0.11
CA ILE A 98 4.73 -16.86 0.49
C ILE A 98 5.73 -17.98 0.19
N ALA A 99 5.39 -19.22 0.54
CA ALA A 99 6.23 -20.38 0.26
C ALA A 99 6.44 -20.60 -1.24
N ALA A 100 5.39 -20.45 -2.06
CA ALA A 100 5.46 -20.62 -3.50
C ALA A 100 6.27 -19.52 -4.21
N VAL A 101 6.33 -18.31 -3.66
CA VAL A 101 7.15 -17.22 -4.20
C VAL A 101 8.63 -17.41 -3.86
N ARG A 102 8.94 -18.05 -2.71
CA ARG A 102 10.32 -18.34 -2.29
C ARG A 102 11.02 -19.25 -3.29
N GLY A 103 12.10 -18.74 -3.91
CA GLY A 103 12.85 -19.47 -4.93
C GLY A 103 12.32 -19.34 -6.35
N SER A 104 11.27 -18.52 -6.56
CA SER A 104 10.76 -18.11 -7.86
C SER A 104 11.02 -16.60 -8.09
N GLN A 105 10.47 -16.03 -9.16
CA GLN A 105 10.58 -14.59 -9.37
C GLN A 105 9.82 -13.80 -8.30
N GLU A 106 10.53 -13.11 -7.42
CA GLU A 106 9.97 -12.21 -6.38
C GLU A 106 9.41 -10.90 -6.98
N SER A 107 8.82 -10.99 -8.18
CA SER A 107 8.19 -9.86 -8.85
C SER A 107 6.70 -9.78 -8.49
N LEU A 108 6.08 -8.61 -8.69
CA LEU A 108 4.63 -8.44 -8.53
C LEU A 108 3.84 -9.48 -9.36
N GLY A 109 4.31 -9.79 -10.57
CA GLY A 109 3.72 -10.83 -11.41
C GLY A 109 3.81 -12.22 -10.78
N GLY A 110 4.95 -12.56 -10.19
CA GLY A 110 5.17 -13.82 -9.46
C GLY A 110 4.21 -13.97 -8.27
N TRP A 111 4.08 -12.92 -7.46
CA TRP A 111 3.13 -12.89 -6.34
C TRP A 111 1.68 -13.06 -6.79
N LYS A 112 1.25 -12.35 -7.83
CA LYS A 112 -0.10 -12.49 -8.40
C LYS A 112 -0.35 -13.89 -8.94
N LYS A 113 0.64 -14.51 -9.59
CA LYS A 113 0.55 -15.90 -10.07
C LYS A 113 0.39 -16.88 -8.91
N ALA A 114 1.23 -16.77 -7.88
CA ALA A 114 1.15 -17.63 -6.71
C ALA A 114 -0.19 -17.48 -5.97
N TYR A 115 -0.71 -16.26 -5.83
CA TYR A 115 -2.00 -16.00 -5.21
C TYR A 115 -3.15 -16.68 -5.98
N ARG A 116 -3.17 -16.59 -7.31
CA ARG A 116 -4.18 -17.27 -8.15
C ARG A 116 -4.07 -18.78 -8.05
N ALA A 117 -2.87 -19.34 -8.05
CA ALA A 117 -2.65 -20.77 -7.88
C ALA A 117 -3.13 -21.26 -6.50
N ALA A 118 -2.94 -20.46 -5.45
CA ALA A 118 -3.47 -20.75 -4.13
C ALA A 118 -5.01 -20.75 -4.10
N LEU A 119 -5.65 -19.78 -4.76
CA LEU A 119 -7.11 -19.75 -4.90
C LEU A 119 -7.65 -20.95 -5.66
N ALA A 120 -6.93 -21.43 -6.68
CA ALA A 120 -7.29 -22.61 -7.45
C ALA A 120 -6.99 -23.94 -6.72
N GLY A 121 -6.35 -23.90 -5.53
CA GLY A 121 -5.95 -25.12 -4.80
C GLY A 121 -4.79 -25.88 -5.44
N GLU A 122 -4.01 -25.21 -6.30
CA GLU A 122 -2.92 -25.82 -7.08
C GLU A 122 -1.58 -25.86 -6.31
N LEU A 123 -1.46 -25.13 -5.18
CA LEU A 123 -0.22 -25.11 -4.42
C LEU A 123 -0.07 -26.35 -3.51
N PRO A 124 1.04 -27.10 -3.64
CA PRO A 124 1.32 -28.26 -2.78
C PRO A 124 1.37 -27.92 -1.30
N GLU A 125 1.92 -26.76 -0.97
CA GLU A 125 2.09 -26.25 0.40
C GLU A 125 0.75 -26.01 1.10
N ALA A 126 -0.30 -25.66 0.36
CA ALA A 126 -1.64 -25.49 0.91
C ALA A 126 -2.22 -26.82 1.43
N ARG A 127 -1.83 -27.95 0.81
CA ARG A 127 -2.28 -29.29 1.19
C ARG A 127 -1.56 -29.83 2.42
N SER A 128 -0.29 -29.45 2.61
CA SER A 128 0.55 -29.93 3.71
C SER A 128 0.23 -29.27 5.04
N ALA A 129 -0.34 -28.08 5.05
CA ALA A 129 -0.64 -27.34 6.27
C ALA A 129 -1.89 -27.81 7.03
N GLY A 130 -2.64 -28.76 6.50
CA GLY A 130 -3.82 -29.37 7.17
C GLY A 130 -4.99 -28.40 7.44
N VAL A 131 -4.85 -27.11 7.13
CA VAL A 131 -5.84 -26.07 7.38
C VAL A 131 -6.08 -25.30 6.07
N VAL A 132 -6.98 -25.81 5.26
CA VAL A 132 -7.46 -25.11 4.07
C VAL A 132 -8.51 -24.08 4.51
N LEU A 133 -8.03 -22.93 5.04
CA LEU A 133 -8.88 -21.76 5.15
C LEU A 133 -8.88 -21.05 3.79
N PRO A 134 -10.05 -20.74 3.22
CA PRO A 134 -10.10 -20.06 1.94
C PRO A 134 -9.41 -18.68 2.03
N LEU A 135 -8.55 -18.39 1.07
CA LEU A 135 -8.04 -17.04 0.87
C LEU A 135 -9.20 -16.09 0.56
N PRO A 136 -9.05 -14.79 0.82
CA PRO A 136 -9.98 -13.80 0.30
C PRO A 136 -10.17 -13.98 -1.21
N PRO A 137 -11.36 -13.71 -1.76
CA PRO A 137 -11.79 -14.18 -3.08
C PRO A 137 -10.98 -13.60 -4.24
N SER A 138 -10.31 -12.47 -4.03
CA SER A 138 -9.50 -11.86 -5.09
C SER A 138 -8.28 -11.12 -4.51
N TRP A 139 -7.26 -10.96 -5.35
CA TRP A 139 -6.13 -10.08 -5.06
C TRP A 139 -6.57 -8.65 -4.81
N GLU A 140 -7.50 -8.16 -5.62
CA GLU A 140 -8.04 -6.81 -5.58
C GLU A 140 -8.71 -6.53 -4.25
N SER A 141 -9.51 -7.47 -3.74
CA SER A 141 -10.22 -7.33 -2.46
C SER A 141 -9.27 -7.20 -1.27
N VAL A 142 -8.10 -7.81 -1.34
CA VAL A 142 -7.10 -7.69 -0.27
C VAL A 142 -6.28 -6.42 -0.42
N VAL A 143 -5.82 -6.09 -1.63
CA VAL A 143 -4.80 -5.06 -1.83
C VAL A 143 -5.39 -3.69 -2.10
N HIS A 144 -6.46 -3.63 -2.92
CA HIS A 144 -6.94 -2.38 -3.51
C HIS A 144 -8.27 -1.90 -2.95
N ASP A 145 -9.16 -2.82 -2.56
CA ASP A 145 -10.49 -2.44 -2.11
C ASP A 145 -10.45 -1.81 -0.71
N GLU A 146 -11.30 -0.82 -0.51
CA GLU A 146 -11.65 -0.33 0.79
C GLU A 146 -12.55 -1.34 1.50
N TRP A 147 -12.26 -1.64 2.74
CA TRP A 147 -13.08 -2.50 3.58
C TRP A 147 -14.08 -1.68 4.39
N ALA A 148 -15.26 -2.21 4.58
CA ALA A 148 -16.24 -1.59 5.46
C ALA A 148 -15.73 -1.53 6.89
N SER A 149 -16.15 -0.53 7.65
CA SER A 149 -15.67 -0.30 9.02
C SER A 149 -16.07 -1.40 10.01
N ASP A 150 -17.09 -2.19 9.68
CA ASP A 150 -17.57 -3.37 10.41
C ASP A 150 -16.91 -4.69 9.96
N THR A 151 -16.01 -4.63 8.97
CA THR A 151 -15.27 -5.81 8.51
C THR A 151 -14.42 -6.38 9.63
N VAL A 152 -14.50 -7.70 9.82
CA VAL A 152 -13.59 -8.42 10.74
C VAL A 152 -12.18 -8.39 10.17
N LEU A 153 -11.33 -7.58 10.78
CA LEU A 153 -9.95 -7.40 10.33
C LEU A 153 -9.07 -8.59 10.72
N PRO A 154 -8.06 -8.96 9.91
CA PRO A 154 -7.13 -10.05 10.23
C PRO A 154 -6.43 -9.91 11.59
N TRP A 155 -6.25 -8.71 12.08
CA TRP A 155 -5.63 -8.35 13.35
C TRP A 155 -6.65 -7.95 14.43
N GLY A 156 -7.96 -8.07 14.18
CA GLY A 156 -9.02 -7.65 15.10
C GLY A 156 -9.06 -8.39 16.45
N HIS A 157 -8.29 -9.46 16.58
CA HIS A 157 -8.08 -10.20 17.82
C HIS A 157 -6.93 -9.65 18.68
N LEU A 158 -6.23 -8.64 18.21
CA LEU A 158 -5.12 -7.99 18.91
C LEU A 158 -5.57 -6.61 19.41
N ASP A 159 -5.26 -6.31 20.66
CA ASP A 159 -5.49 -4.99 21.21
C ASP A 159 -4.47 -3.99 20.69
N GLY A 160 -4.95 -2.82 20.25
CA GLY A 160 -4.13 -1.70 19.83
C GLY A 160 -4.10 -0.59 20.86
N PRO A 161 -3.29 0.45 20.63
CA PRO A 161 -3.20 1.60 21.56
C PRO A 161 -4.47 2.47 21.55
N LEU A 162 -5.31 2.36 20.53
CA LEU A 162 -6.60 3.05 20.37
C LEU A 162 -7.71 2.03 20.14
N SER A 163 -8.91 2.32 20.64
CA SER A 163 -10.09 1.50 20.35
C SER A 163 -10.50 1.59 18.89
N GLN A 164 -11.27 0.62 18.42
CA GLN A 164 -11.80 0.62 17.04
C GLN A 164 -12.68 1.84 16.77
N GLU A 165 -13.52 2.24 17.74
CA GLU A 165 -14.38 3.41 17.62
C GLU A 165 -13.55 4.69 17.42
N LYS A 166 -12.44 4.82 18.17
CA LYS A 166 -11.56 5.98 18.05
C LYS A 166 -10.80 6.00 16.72
N LEU A 167 -10.41 4.84 16.22
CA LEU A 167 -9.81 4.73 14.87
C LEU A 167 -10.81 5.08 13.77
N GLN A 168 -12.09 4.68 13.92
CA GLN A 168 -13.16 5.04 12.98
C GLN A 168 -13.45 6.55 13.01
N GLU A 169 -13.51 7.15 14.21
CA GLU A 169 -13.67 8.60 14.36
C GLU A 169 -12.56 9.37 13.62
N HIS A 170 -11.29 9.00 13.87
CA HIS A 170 -10.14 9.61 13.18
C HIS A 170 -10.17 9.37 11.67
N HIS A 171 -10.61 8.19 11.23
CA HIS A 171 -10.78 7.89 9.82
C HIS A 171 -11.79 8.82 9.15
N GLN A 172 -12.98 8.97 9.75
CA GLN A 172 -14.03 9.86 9.25
C GLN A 172 -13.57 11.32 9.23
N GLN A 173 -12.90 11.78 10.30
CA GLN A 173 -12.33 13.12 10.35
C GLN A 173 -11.32 13.35 9.22
N ALA A 174 -10.42 12.40 8.99
CA ALA A 174 -9.41 12.52 7.92
C ALA A 174 -10.05 12.55 6.52
N LEU A 175 -11.12 11.78 6.29
CA LEU A 175 -11.84 11.79 5.01
C LEU A 175 -12.63 13.09 4.78
N SER A 176 -13.08 13.76 5.84
CA SER A 176 -13.84 15.01 5.75
C SER A 176 -12.96 16.24 5.46
N LEU A 177 -11.64 16.12 5.59
CA LEU A 177 -10.68 17.20 5.34
C LEU A 177 -10.15 17.22 3.90
N GLY A 178 -10.47 16.26 3.09
CA GLY A 178 -10.11 16.15 1.67
C GLY A 178 -11.32 16.37 0.80
#